data_3e7b1a14435ac09faa2a1d09e02f9313
#
_entry.id   3e7b1a14435ac09faa2a1d09e02f9313
#
_cell.length_a   1.000
_cell.length_b   1.000
_cell.length_c   1.000
_cell.angle_alpha   90.00
_cell.angle_beta   90.00
_cell.angle_gamma   90.00
#
_symmetry.space_group_name_H-M   'P 1'
#
loop_
_entity.id
_entity.type
_entity.pdbx_description
1 polymer ?
#
loop_
_entity_poly.entity_id
_entity_poly.type
_entity_poly.pdbx_seq_one_letter_code
_entity_poly.pdbx_strand_id
1 'polypeptide(L)'
;EIPEGVPICNVESQPGDGGKFARASGMYGILVAHDVGKTVVQLPSGEMKWLNPKCRATIGVVAGSGRTEKPFVNAGKKFYRMKVRARKWPRSRGVAMNVVDHPFGGGGRQHPGRPKTVARGTPPGRKVGSIAARRTGKR
;
A
#
# COMPACT_ATOMS: atom_id res chain seq x y z
N GLU A 1 -17.65 -18.48 14.00
CA GLU A 1 -17.00 -19.01 15.23
C GLU A 1 -16.14 -17.96 15.95
N ILE A 2 -15.49 -17.02 15.24
CA ILE A 2 -14.70 -15.92 15.85
C ILE A 2 -15.67 -14.83 16.31
N PRO A 3 -15.59 -14.34 17.57
CA PRO A 3 -16.46 -13.27 18.05
C PRO A 3 -16.28 -11.96 17.27
N GLU A 4 -17.34 -11.16 17.16
CA GLU A 4 -17.29 -9.83 16.58
C GLU A 4 -16.46 -8.86 17.43
N GLY A 5 -15.83 -7.87 16.79
CA GLY A 5 -14.96 -6.89 17.44
C GLY A 5 -13.53 -7.38 17.74
N VAL A 6 -13.22 -8.64 17.53
CA VAL A 6 -11.89 -9.21 17.83
C VAL A 6 -10.90 -8.87 16.71
N PRO A 7 -9.64 -8.48 17.06
CA PRO A 7 -8.58 -8.33 16.07
C PRO A 7 -8.18 -9.68 15.48
N ILE A 8 -8.09 -9.73 14.16
CA ILE A 8 -7.73 -10.94 13.40
C ILE A 8 -6.62 -10.62 12.40
N CYS A 9 -5.78 -11.58 12.12
CA CYS A 9 -4.72 -11.48 11.13
C CYS A 9 -4.65 -12.71 10.23
N ASN A 10 -3.81 -12.66 9.19
CA ASN A 10 -3.64 -13.75 8.24
C ASN A 10 -4.97 -14.27 7.67
N VAL A 11 -5.84 -13.35 7.27
CA VAL A 11 -7.22 -13.64 6.84
C VAL A 11 -7.23 -14.17 5.41
N GLU A 12 -7.94 -15.26 5.17
CA GLU A 12 -8.15 -15.81 3.83
C GLU A 12 -9.07 -14.94 2.98
N SER A 13 -8.83 -14.90 1.67
CA SER A 13 -9.74 -14.27 0.69
C SER A 13 -10.80 -15.24 0.18
N GLN A 14 -10.44 -16.52 0.13
CA GLN A 14 -11.31 -17.64 -0.20
C GLN A 14 -10.97 -18.80 0.74
N PRO A 15 -11.93 -19.66 1.08
CA PRO A 15 -11.67 -20.79 1.96
C PRO A 15 -10.52 -21.66 1.45
N GLY A 16 -9.52 -21.91 2.31
CA GLY A 16 -8.39 -22.78 2.00
C GLY A 16 -7.22 -22.13 1.24
N ASP A 17 -7.21 -20.79 1.05
CA ASP A 17 -6.12 -20.10 0.33
C ASP A 17 -4.88 -19.77 1.19
N GLY A 18 -4.88 -20.14 2.45
CA GLY A 18 -3.74 -20.00 3.36
C GLY A 18 -3.53 -18.59 3.95
N GLY A 19 -4.42 -17.64 3.66
CA GLY A 19 -4.37 -16.27 4.19
C GLY A 19 -3.65 -15.28 3.28
N LYS A 20 -4.28 -14.16 3.04
CA LYS A 20 -3.79 -13.08 2.16
C LYS A 20 -3.83 -11.70 2.80
N PHE A 21 -4.76 -11.42 3.70
CA PHE A 21 -4.95 -10.11 4.29
C PHE A 21 -4.33 -10.00 5.69
N ALA A 22 -3.96 -8.78 6.10
CA ALA A 22 -3.42 -8.45 7.42
C ALA A 22 -2.23 -9.34 7.85
N ARG A 23 -1.20 -9.44 7.00
CA ARG A 23 -0.01 -10.29 7.23
C ARG A 23 1.26 -9.54 7.57
N ALA A 24 1.30 -8.23 7.37
CA ALA A 24 2.49 -7.42 7.65
C ALA A 24 2.70 -7.25 9.15
N SER A 25 3.95 -6.97 9.56
CA SER A 25 4.33 -6.78 10.96
C SER A 25 3.44 -5.75 11.66
N GLY A 26 2.86 -6.11 12.79
CA GLY A 26 1.99 -5.26 13.60
C GLY A 26 0.62 -4.97 13.00
N MET A 27 0.25 -5.61 11.88
CA MET A 27 -1.05 -5.40 11.24
C MET A 27 -2.10 -6.37 11.77
N TYR A 28 -3.34 -5.91 11.75
CA TYR A 28 -4.53 -6.67 12.06
C TYR A 28 -5.73 -6.08 11.30
N GLY A 29 -6.74 -6.88 11.09
CA GLY A 29 -8.08 -6.42 10.72
C GLY A 29 -8.99 -6.59 11.92
N ILE A 30 -10.21 -6.06 11.85
CA ILE A 30 -11.25 -6.24 12.86
C ILE A 30 -12.41 -6.99 12.21
N LEU A 31 -12.85 -8.05 12.86
CA LEU A 31 -14.08 -8.70 12.47
C LEU A 31 -15.25 -7.84 12.92
N VAL A 32 -15.99 -7.29 12.00
CA VAL A 32 -17.03 -6.30 12.31
C VAL A 32 -18.37 -6.97 12.59
N ALA A 33 -18.78 -7.88 11.73
CA ALA A 33 -20.06 -8.58 11.88
C ALA A 33 -20.09 -9.89 11.09
N HIS A 34 -20.91 -10.80 11.59
CA HIS A 34 -21.38 -11.98 10.85
C HIS A 34 -22.78 -11.73 10.30
N ASP A 35 -22.95 -11.87 9.02
CA ASP A 35 -24.24 -11.77 8.33
C ASP A 35 -24.57 -13.11 7.66
N VAL A 36 -25.83 -13.25 7.22
CA VAL A 36 -26.29 -14.46 6.55
C VAL A 36 -25.46 -14.72 5.28
N GLY A 37 -24.63 -15.77 5.33
CA GLY A 37 -23.78 -16.19 4.21
C GLY A 37 -22.54 -15.31 3.94
N LYS A 38 -22.27 -14.28 4.73
CA LYS A 38 -21.11 -13.40 4.58
C LYS A 38 -20.60 -12.91 5.92
N THR A 39 -19.31 -12.61 5.97
CA THR A 39 -18.66 -12.01 7.13
C THR A 39 -17.98 -10.71 6.72
N VAL A 40 -18.16 -9.66 7.50
CA VAL A 40 -17.60 -8.33 7.26
C VAL A 40 -16.34 -8.15 8.07
N VAL A 41 -15.24 -7.87 7.39
CA VAL A 41 -13.94 -7.61 8.01
C VAL A 41 -13.44 -6.23 7.60
N GLN A 42 -13.04 -5.42 8.57
CA GLN A 42 -12.32 -4.19 8.33
C GLN A 42 -10.83 -4.50 8.18
N LEU A 43 -10.27 -4.18 7.01
CA LEU A 43 -8.86 -4.36 6.72
C LEU A 43 -8.00 -3.25 7.35
N PRO A 44 -6.67 -3.44 7.48
CA PRO A 44 -5.76 -2.41 7.99
C PRO A 44 -5.78 -1.09 7.21
N SER A 45 -6.24 -1.10 5.95
CA SER A 45 -6.45 0.11 5.12
C SER A 45 -7.68 0.93 5.53
N GLY A 46 -8.55 0.40 6.41
CA GLY A 46 -9.86 0.94 6.75
C GLY A 46 -10.98 0.49 5.81
N GLU A 47 -10.68 -0.26 4.76
CA GLU A 47 -11.66 -0.78 3.82
C GLU A 47 -12.44 -1.94 4.42
N MET A 48 -13.78 -1.91 4.29
CA MET A 48 -14.66 -3.02 4.65
C MET A 48 -14.69 -4.06 3.54
N LYS A 49 -14.49 -5.31 3.89
CA LYS A 49 -14.49 -6.41 2.92
C LYS A 49 -15.42 -7.54 3.34
N TRP A 50 -16.24 -7.98 2.40
CA TRP A 50 -17.13 -9.12 2.55
C TRP A 50 -16.38 -10.39 2.18
N LEU A 51 -16.38 -11.35 3.08
CA LEU A 51 -15.70 -12.64 2.93
C LEU A 51 -16.68 -13.78 3.15
N ASN A 52 -16.31 -14.96 2.65
CA ASN A 52 -17.08 -16.18 2.92
C ASN A 52 -16.90 -16.58 4.40
N PRO A 53 -17.96 -16.97 5.13
CA PRO A 53 -17.87 -17.39 6.54
C PRO A 53 -16.93 -18.59 6.77
N LYS A 54 -16.70 -19.42 5.76
CA LYS A 54 -15.76 -20.54 5.82
C LYS A 54 -14.28 -20.14 5.73
N CYS A 55 -13.98 -18.86 5.48
CA CYS A 55 -12.61 -18.34 5.49
C CYS A 55 -12.01 -18.44 6.89
N ARG A 56 -10.76 -18.86 6.97
CA ARG A 56 -10.00 -18.94 8.21
C ARG A 56 -9.24 -17.66 8.47
N ALA A 57 -9.02 -17.37 9.72
CA ALA A 57 -8.18 -16.26 10.18
C ALA A 57 -7.48 -16.66 11.48
N THR A 58 -6.40 -15.99 11.80
CA THR A 58 -5.71 -16.13 13.11
C THR A 58 -6.20 -15.00 14.02
N ILE A 59 -6.60 -15.33 15.23
CA ILE A 59 -7.01 -14.34 16.24
C ILE A 59 -5.77 -13.63 16.79
N GLY A 60 -5.80 -12.31 16.80
CA GLY A 60 -4.74 -11.46 17.34
C GLY A 60 -4.07 -10.55 16.31
N VAL A 61 -2.91 -10.03 16.68
CA VAL A 61 -2.11 -9.06 15.93
C VAL A 61 -0.81 -9.71 15.48
N VAL A 62 -0.37 -9.42 14.25
CA VAL A 62 0.91 -9.93 13.73
C VAL A 62 2.07 -9.35 14.57
N ALA A 63 3.02 -10.18 14.95
CA ALA A 63 4.21 -9.77 15.70
C ALA A 63 5.04 -8.71 14.93
N GLY A 64 5.85 -7.93 15.68
CA GLY A 64 6.72 -6.91 15.09
C GLY A 64 6.07 -5.56 14.85
N SER A 65 5.14 -5.15 15.70
CA SER A 65 4.61 -3.78 15.73
C SER A 65 5.72 -2.75 15.99
N GLY A 66 5.53 -1.49 15.56
CA GLY A 66 6.52 -0.43 15.72
C GLY A 66 7.67 -0.45 14.72
N ARG A 67 7.78 -1.44 13.87
CA ARG A 67 8.83 -1.54 12.85
C ARG A 67 8.87 -0.31 11.92
N THR A 68 7.73 0.23 11.56
CA THR A 68 7.61 1.42 10.68
C THR A 68 7.95 2.72 11.39
N GLU A 69 7.86 2.77 12.72
CA GLU A 69 8.14 3.93 13.55
C GLU A 69 9.66 4.13 13.76
N LYS A 70 10.44 3.05 13.65
CA LYS A 70 11.89 3.11 13.80
C LYS A 70 12.54 3.87 12.63
N PRO A 71 13.20 5.03 12.87
CA PRO A 71 13.80 5.81 11.81
C PRO A 71 15.04 5.15 11.22
N PHE A 72 15.28 5.39 9.94
CA PHE A 72 16.59 5.12 9.35
C PHE A 72 17.53 6.26 9.71
N VAL A 73 18.42 6.04 10.64
CA VAL A 73 19.33 7.07 11.17
C VAL A 73 20.29 7.60 10.09
N ASN A 74 20.69 6.76 9.15
CA ASN A 74 21.56 7.15 8.04
C ASN A 74 21.13 6.54 6.70
N ALA A 75 21.61 7.17 5.62
CA ALA A 75 21.26 6.80 4.24
C ALA A 75 21.71 5.39 3.86
N GLY A 76 22.83 4.92 4.38
CA GLY A 76 23.36 3.57 4.10
C GLY A 76 22.40 2.47 4.55
N LYS A 77 21.81 2.58 5.73
CA LYS A 77 20.80 1.62 6.23
C LYS A 77 19.58 1.57 5.32
N LYS A 78 19.10 2.71 4.85
CA LYS A 78 17.97 2.78 3.91
C LYS A 78 18.34 2.22 2.55
N PHE A 79 19.56 2.47 2.05
CA PHE A 79 20.06 1.93 0.79
C PHE A 79 20.03 0.40 0.80
N TYR A 80 20.65 -0.25 1.78
CA TYR A 80 20.68 -1.71 1.89
C TYR A 80 19.27 -2.31 2.06
N ARG A 81 18.41 -1.64 2.85
CA ARG A 81 17.04 -2.08 3.02
C ARG A 81 16.25 -2.06 1.70
N MET A 82 16.47 -1.04 0.87
CA MET A 82 15.81 -0.95 -0.45
C MET A 82 16.39 -1.94 -1.46
N LYS A 83 17.71 -2.19 -1.41
CA LYS A 83 18.39 -3.19 -2.24
C LYS A 83 17.81 -4.59 -2.02
N VAL A 84 17.61 -5.02 -0.77
CA VAL A 84 16.98 -6.31 -0.43
C VAL A 84 15.58 -6.45 -1.03
N ARG A 85 14.85 -5.34 -1.17
CA ARG A 85 13.51 -5.31 -1.77
C ARG A 85 13.49 -5.09 -3.27
N ALA A 86 14.64 -5.13 -3.94
CA ALA A 86 14.82 -4.81 -5.36
C ALA A 86 14.21 -3.44 -5.75
N ARG A 87 14.23 -2.47 -4.86
CA ARG A 87 13.73 -1.11 -5.09
C ARG A 87 14.88 -0.15 -5.29
N LYS A 88 14.90 0.53 -6.44
CA LYS A 88 15.89 1.58 -6.73
C LYS A 88 15.77 2.72 -5.71
N TRP A 89 16.86 3.02 -5.03
CA TRP A 89 16.99 4.14 -4.11
C TRP A 89 18.48 4.58 -4.05
N PRO A 90 18.80 5.87 -3.96
CA PRO A 90 17.90 7.03 -4.01
C PRO A 90 17.26 7.23 -5.38
N ARG A 91 16.16 8.00 -5.44
CA ARG A 91 15.44 8.31 -6.69
C ARG A 91 15.47 9.82 -6.93
N SER A 92 15.99 10.22 -8.08
CA SER A 92 15.86 11.60 -8.55
C SER A 92 14.41 11.93 -8.89
N ARG A 93 13.99 13.14 -8.58
CA ARG A 93 12.65 13.62 -8.94
C ARG A 93 12.62 13.98 -10.42
N GLY A 94 11.57 13.66 -11.13
CA GLY A 94 11.41 14.00 -12.54
C GLY A 94 11.50 15.50 -12.82
N VAL A 95 11.04 16.34 -11.90
CA VAL A 95 11.13 17.80 -11.98
C VAL A 95 12.57 18.35 -11.90
N ALA A 96 13.50 17.57 -11.38
CA ALA A 96 14.93 17.93 -11.29
C ALA A 96 15.75 17.41 -12.48
N MET A 97 15.13 16.71 -13.40
CA MET A 97 15.75 16.18 -14.62
C MET A 97 15.64 17.16 -15.79
N ASN A 98 16.39 16.89 -16.87
CA ASN A 98 16.25 17.59 -18.13
C ASN A 98 14.99 17.17 -18.90
N VAL A 99 14.57 17.99 -19.85
CA VAL A 99 13.39 17.72 -20.70
C VAL A 99 13.50 16.39 -21.45
N VAL A 100 14.71 16.03 -21.88
CA VAL A 100 14.98 14.78 -22.61
C VAL A 100 14.81 13.54 -21.71
N ASP A 101 15.03 13.67 -20.41
CA ASP A 101 15.01 12.53 -19.47
C ASP A 101 13.65 12.27 -18.85
N HIS A 102 12.80 13.31 -18.73
CA HIS A 102 11.52 13.17 -18.06
C HIS A 102 10.49 14.21 -18.55
N PRO A 103 9.19 13.83 -18.69
CA PRO A 103 8.12 14.76 -19.10
C PRO A 103 7.94 15.98 -18.18
N PHE A 104 8.40 15.91 -16.91
CA PHE A 104 8.38 17.04 -15.97
C PHE A 104 9.71 17.77 -15.88
N GLY A 105 10.66 17.42 -16.74
CA GLY A 105 12.00 18.02 -16.74
C GLY A 105 12.03 19.38 -17.39
N GLY A 106 13.13 20.08 -17.16
CA GLY A 106 13.40 21.40 -17.72
C GLY A 106 12.66 22.55 -17.03
N GLY A 107 12.72 23.74 -17.65
CA GLY A 107 12.13 25.00 -17.16
C GLY A 107 13.00 25.76 -16.18
N GLY A 108 12.59 26.99 -15.84
CA GLY A 108 13.30 27.89 -14.93
C GLY A 108 13.13 27.55 -13.45
N ARG A 109 12.18 26.70 -13.09
CA ARG A 109 11.88 26.23 -11.72
C ARG A 109 11.46 24.78 -11.74
N GLN A 110 11.60 24.09 -10.61
CA GLN A 110 11.20 22.71 -10.47
C GLN A 110 9.68 22.59 -10.28
N HIS A 111 8.95 22.44 -11.38
CA HIS A 111 7.50 22.20 -11.39
C HIS A 111 7.11 21.26 -12.53
N PRO A 112 5.97 20.52 -12.44
CA PRO A 112 5.55 19.62 -13.50
C PRO A 112 5.26 20.28 -14.84
N GLY A 113 4.82 21.55 -14.87
CA GLY A 113 4.49 22.33 -16.07
C GLY A 113 3.28 21.82 -16.87
N ARG A 114 2.69 20.73 -16.45
CA ARG A 114 1.52 20.04 -17.04
C ARG A 114 0.73 19.29 -15.99
N PRO A 115 -0.51 18.86 -16.25
CA PRO A 115 -1.27 18.04 -15.32
C PRO A 115 -0.48 16.81 -14.88
N LYS A 116 -0.37 16.62 -13.58
CA LYS A 116 0.38 15.50 -12.96
C LYS A 116 -0.39 14.17 -13.03
N THR A 117 -1.71 14.23 -13.14
CA THR A 117 -2.57 13.06 -13.22
C THR A 117 -2.69 12.56 -14.65
N VAL A 118 -2.49 11.27 -14.85
CA VAL A 118 -2.59 10.60 -16.16
C VAL A 118 -3.52 9.40 -16.08
N ALA A 119 -4.12 9.02 -17.19
CA ALA A 119 -4.98 7.85 -17.30
C ALA A 119 -4.19 6.54 -17.14
N ARG A 120 -4.87 5.47 -16.77
CA ARG A 120 -4.27 4.13 -16.62
C ARG A 120 -3.66 3.61 -17.93
N GLY A 121 -4.33 3.87 -19.06
CA GLY A 121 -3.91 3.44 -20.40
C GLY A 121 -2.89 4.36 -21.08
N THR A 122 -2.33 5.35 -20.38
CA THR A 122 -1.31 6.24 -20.95
C THR A 122 -0.10 5.45 -21.43
N PRO A 123 0.46 5.76 -22.63
CA PRO A 123 1.61 5.07 -23.18
C PRO A 123 2.84 5.13 -22.28
N PRO A 124 3.74 4.14 -22.35
CA PRO A 124 5.05 4.18 -21.69
C PRO A 124 5.83 5.46 -22.06
N GLY A 125 6.59 5.98 -21.11
CA GLY A 125 7.29 7.26 -21.26
C GLY A 125 6.45 8.50 -20.88
N ARG A 126 5.20 8.57 -21.28
CA ARG A 126 4.26 9.61 -20.82
C ARG A 126 3.58 9.25 -19.50
N LYS A 127 3.56 7.98 -19.11
CA LYS A 127 2.93 7.48 -17.91
C LYS A 127 3.75 7.78 -16.65
N VAL A 128 3.69 9.03 -16.20
CA VAL A 128 4.41 9.57 -15.07
C VAL A 128 3.48 10.33 -14.13
N GLY A 129 3.89 10.56 -12.89
CA GLY A 129 3.13 11.31 -11.89
C GLY A 129 2.07 10.46 -11.19
N SER A 130 0.88 11.01 -11.02
CA SER A 130 -0.25 10.35 -10.35
C SER A 130 -1.06 9.54 -11.35
N ILE A 131 -0.75 8.26 -11.47
CA ILE A 131 -1.36 7.35 -12.45
C ILE A 131 -2.73 6.91 -11.95
N ALA A 132 -3.77 7.16 -12.73
CA ALA A 132 -5.16 6.80 -12.44
C ALA A 132 -5.59 7.16 -11.01
N ALA A 133 -5.17 8.32 -10.52
CA ALA A 133 -5.49 8.78 -9.18
C ALA A 133 -6.99 9.02 -9.02
N ARG A 134 -7.61 8.43 -7.99
CA ARG A 134 -9.02 8.67 -7.64
C ARG A 134 -9.22 10.06 -7.03
N ARG A 135 -8.19 10.58 -6.34
CA ARG A 135 -8.13 11.93 -5.80
C ARG A 135 -6.68 12.40 -5.70
N THR A 136 -6.49 13.70 -5.64
CA THR A 136 -5.20 14.37 -5.39
C THR A 136 -5.32 15.33 -4.21
N GLY A 137 -4.19 15.72 -3.62
CA GLY A 137 -4.14 16.60 -2.45
C GLY A 137 -4.07 15.86 -1.12
N LYS A 138 -4.17 16.61 -0.02
CA LYS A 138 -4.20 16.06 1.34
C LYS A 138 -5.59 15.47 1.64
N ARG A 139 -5.62 14.45 2.49
CA ARG A 139 -6.87 13.93 3.09
C ARG A 139 -7.38 14.89 4.14
#